data_972e7f2247214fbbd641de8de3af6790
#
_entry.id   972e7f2247214fbbd641de8de3af6790
#
_cell.length_a   1.000
_cell.length_b   1.000
_cell.length_c   1.000
_cell.angle_alpha   90.00
_cell.angle_beta   90.00
_cell.angle_gamma   90.00
#
_symmetry.space_group_name_H-M   'P 1'
#
loop_
_entity.id
_entity.type
_entity.pdbx_description
1 polymer ?
#
loop_
_entity_poly.entity_id
_entity_poly.type
_entity_poly.pdbx_seq_one_letter_code
_entity_poly.pdbx_strand_id
1 'polypeptide(L)'
;VSSGATQGQGDLIDRVVKIRRCAAVVKGGRRFSFAALVVVGDGRGQVGYGYAKANEVPPSVSKAQKRATRDMVRIPIVEGTIPHMVRGNFGAASVLLMPAPPGTGIIAGAAVRAVCEAAGIKDIATKSFRSNNPVTLIRATFAALEALRTRETIAQLRGVEL
;
A
#
# COMPACT_ATOMS: atom_id res chain seq x y z
N VAL A 1 -9.34 5.80 -34.82
CA VAL A 1 -10.28 6.41 -33.89
C VAL A 1 -10.56 5.39 -32.78
N SER A 2 -9.78 5.35 -31.75
CA SER A 2 -10.03 4.51 -30.56
C SER A 2 -10.36 5.44 -29.40
N SER A 3 -11.62 5.48 -29.04
CA SER A 3 -12.18 6.14 -27.88
C SER A 3 -11.62 5.53 -26.61
N GLY A 4 -10.69 6.26 -25.96
CA GLY A 4 -10.25 5.96 -24.60
C GLY A 4 -11.41 6.13 -23.63
N ALA A 5 -11.84 5.06 -23.02
CA ALA A 5 -12.79 5.08 -21.93
C ALA A 5 -12.12 5.76 -20.72
N THR A 6 -12.51 6.99 -20.45
CA THR A 6 -12.28 7.67 -19.19
C THR A 6 -13.13 6.98 -18.14
N GLN A 7 -12.56 6.01 -17.45
CA GLN A 7 -13.19 5.41 -16.27
C GLN A 7 -13.21 6.47 -15.17
N GLY A 8 -14.39 6.66 -14.57
CA GLY A 8 -14.68 7.71 -13.61
C GLY A 8 -13.67 7.75 -12.47
N GLN A 9 -13.14 8.95 -12.23
CA GLN A 9 -12.41 9.30 -11.02
C GLN A 9 -13.40 9.26 -9.85
N GLY A 10 -13.53 8.06 -9.23
CA GLY A 10 -14.01 7.98 -7.87
C GLY A 10 -12.99 8.69 -6.97
N ASP A 11 -13.46 9.32 -5.89
CA ASP A 11 -12.61 10.03 -4.94
C ASP A 11 -11.52 9.09 -4.43
N LEU A 12 -10.28 9.30 -4.91
CA LEU A 12 -9.12 8.56 -4.46
C LEU A 12 -8.64 9.12 -3.12
N ILE A 13 -8.38 8.24 -2.18
CA ILE A 13 -7.83 8.58 -0.87
C ILE A 13 -6.30 8.59 -0.99
N ASP A 14 -5.71 9.77 -0.83
CA ASP A 14 -4.26 9.96 -0.86
C ASP A 14 -3.71 10.08 0.56
N ARG A 15 -2.67 9.32 0.86
CA ARG A 15 -1.95 9.39 2.14
C ARG A 15 -0.45 9.55 1.90
N VAL A 16 0.10 10.68 2.31
CA VAL A 16 1.55 10.89 2.33
C VAL A 16 2.11 10.22 3.58
N VAL A 17 2.84 9.13 3.39
CA VAL A 17 3.39 8.34 4.51
C VAL A 17 4.66 8.97 5.07
N LYS A 18 5.58 9.38 4.20
CA LYS A 18 6.84 10.01 4.61
C LYS A 18 7.45 10.86 3.50
N ILE A 19 8.00 11.99 3.91
CA ILE A 19 8.84 12.85 3.07
C ILE A 19 10.24 12.84 3.69
N ARG A 20 11.27 12.68 2.85
CA ARG A 20 12.68 12.73 3.27
C ARG A 20 13.44 13.70 2.39
N ARG A 21 14.31 14.51 3.01
CA ARG A 21 15.32 15.29 2.30
C ARG A 21 16.51 14.38 2.01
N CYS A 22 16.89 14.28 0.76
CA CYS A 22 18.07 13.55 0.31
C CYS A 22 19.15 14.52 -0.13
N ALA A 23 20.42 14.12 -0.03
CA ALA A 23 21.54 14.91 -0.47
C ALA A 23 22.50 14.05 -1.30
N ALA A 24 22.96 14.56 -2.43
CA ALA A 24 24.08 14.02 -3.19
C ALA A 24 25.31 14.91 -2.94
N VAL A 25 26.36 14.33 -2.39
CA VAL A 25 27.59 15.05 -2.10
C VAL A 25 28.43 15.17 -3.39
N VAL A 26 28.78 16.40 -3.77
CA VAL A 26 29.60 16.74 -4.91
C VAL A 26 30.79 17.57 -4.47
N LYS A 27 31.80 17.83 -5.36
CA LYS A 27 33.01 18.59 -5.03
C LYS A 27 32.74 20.00 -4.50
N GLY A 28 31.66 20.66 -4.93
CA GLY A 28 31.27 22.00 -4.50
C GLY A 28 30.26 22.07 -3.35
N GLY A 29 29.86 20.96 -2.74
CA GLY A 29 28.89 20.93 -1.68
C GLY A 29 27.87 19.78 -1.77
N ARG A 30 26.64 20.04 -1.40
CA ARG A 30 25.55 19.04 -1.39
C ARG A 30 24.41 19.48 -2.29
N ARG A 31 23.95 18.61 -3.18
CA ARG A 31 22.73 18.82 -3.96
C ARG A 31 21.57 18.16 -3.23
N PHE A 32 20.61 18.96 -2.80
CA PHE A 32 19.42 18.48 -2.08
C PHE A 32 18.29 18.11 -3.04
N SER A 33 17.57 17.08 -2.67
CA SER A 33 16.30 16.67 -3.29
C SER A 33 15.37 16.11 -2.22
N PHE A 34 14.07 15.98 -2.55
CA PHE A 34 13.07 15.43 -1.66
C PHE A 34 12.52 14.15 -2.23
N ALA A 35 12.35 13.14 -1.36
CA ALA A 35 11.72 11.89 -1.68
C ALA A 35 10.40 11.80 -0.93
N ALA A 36 9.31 11.54 -1.65
CA ALA A 36 7.99 11.33 -1.09
C ALA A 36 7.56 9.87 -1.28
N LEU A 37 6.96 9.31 -0.24
CA LEU A 37 6.32 8.00 -0.22
C LEU A 37 4.82 8.24 -0.02
N VAL A 38 4.01 7.87 -1.00
CA VAL A 38 2.57 8.11 -1.04
C VAL A 38 1.84 6.80 -1.27
N VAL A 39 0.73 6.62 -0.60
CA VAL A 39 -0.23 5.54 -0.83
C VAL A 39 -1.52 6.14 -1.34
N VAL A 40 -2.10 5.53 -2.36
CA VAL A 40 -3.36 5.95 -2.99
C VAL A 40 -4.29 4.75 -3.03
N GLY A 41 -5.57 4.95 -2.73
CA GLY A 41 -6.58 3.91 -2.79
C GLY A 41 -7.97 4.45 -3.03
N ASP A 42 -8.88 3.59 -3.45
CA ASP A 42 -10.28 3.91 -3.72
C ASP A 42 -11.21 3.65 -2.52
N GLY A 43 -10.66 3.12 -1.41
CA GLY A 43 -11.45 2.69 -0.26
C GLY A 43 -12.36 1.48 -0.51
N ARG A 44 -12.21 0.80 -1.66
CA ARG A 44 -13.05 -0.32 -2.11
C ARG A 44 -12.24 -1.56 -2.52
N GLY A 45 -11.03 -1.66 -2.02
CA GLY A 45 -10.14 -2.79 -2.28
C GLY A 45 -9.08 -2.56 -3.36
N GLN A 46 -8.97 -1.37 -3.91
CA GLN A 46 -7.85 -1.01 -4.79
C GLN A 46 -6.90 -0.08 -4.05
N VAL A 47 -5.63 -0.42 -4.03
CA VAL A 47 -4.59 0.38 -3.39
C VAL A 47 -3.28 0.28 -4.16
N GLY A 48 -2.56 1.39 -4.21
CA GLY A 48 -1.24 1.48 -4.82
C GLY A 48 -0.30 2.32 -3.96
N TYR A 49 0.98 2.17 -4.17
CA TYR A 49 1.98 3.03 -3.53
C TYR A 49 2.96 3.58 -4.57
N GLY A 50 3.44 4.78 -4.30
CA GLY A 50 4.44 5.43 -5.14
C GLY A 50 5.57 6.01 -4.31
N TYR A 51 6.79 5.83 -4.79
CA TYR A 51 7.98 6.46 -4.24
C TYR A 51 8.66 7.26 -5.34
N ALA A 52 8.79 8.57 -5.14
CA ALA A 52 9.39 9.45 -6.12
C ALA A 52 10.29 10.51 -5.49
N LYS A 53 11.25 10.98 -6.27
CA LYS A 53 12.16 12.07 -5.91
C LYS A 53 11.98 13.25 -6.87
N ALA A 54 12.11 14.46 -6.33
CA ALA A 54 12.14 15.71 -7.07
C ALA A 54 12.97 16.76 -6.31
N ASN A 55 13.23 17.89 -6.94
CA ASN A 55 14.01 18.97 -6.30
C ASN A 55 13.23 19.67 -5.19
N GLU A 56 11.89 19.63 -5.25
CA GLU A 56 10.98 20.23 -4.29
C GLU A 56 9.96 19.22 -3.78
N VAL A 57 9.29 19.54 -2.65
CA VAL A 57 8.30 18.66 -2.04
C VAL A 57 7.05 18.46 -2.91
N PRO A 58 6.35 19.55 -3.39
CA PRO A 58 5.12 19.36 -4.17
C PRO A 58 5.31 18.51 -5.45
N PRO A 59 6.35 18.72 -6.28
CA PRO A 59 6.61 17.87 -7.43
C PRO A 59 6.92 16.41 -7.05
N SER A 60 7.58 16.17 -5.91
CA SER A 60 7.87 14.81 -5.45
C SER A 60 6.60 14.06 -5.07
N VAL A 61 5.67 14.71 -4.39
CA VAL A 61 4.36 14.14 -4.02
C VAL A 61 3.52 13.85 -5.26
N SER A 62 3.35 14.83 -6.17
CA SER A 62 2.58 14.63 -7.41
C SER A 62 3.14 13.48 -8.27
N LYS A 63 4.46 13.36 -8.35
CA LYS A 63 5.12 12.26 -9.08
C LYS A 63 4.89 10.91 -8.39
N ALA A 64 4.89 10.88 -7.06
CA ALA A 64 4.61 9.68 -6.29
C ALA A 64 3.15 9.25 -6.45
N GLN A 65 2.18 10.18 -6.38
CA GLN A 65 0.76 9.93 -6.62
C GLN A 65 0.50 9.31 -7.99
N LYS A 66 1.05 9.90 -9.05
CA LYS A 66 0.93 9.38 -10.43
C LYS A 66 1.45 7.94 -10.54
N ARG A 67 2.54 7.60 -9.85
CA ARG A 67 3.05 6.23 -9.82
C ARG A 67 2.11 5.30 -9.04
N ALA A 68 1.65 5.73 -7.86
CA ALA A 68 0.74 4.94 -7.04
C ALA A 68 -0.57 4.62 -7.78
N THR A 69 -1.15 5.61 -8.48
CA THR A 69 -2.39 5.42 -9.25
C THR A 69 -2.19 4.46 -10.44
N ARG A 70 -1.02 4.49 -11.08
CA ARG A 70 -0.74 3.58 -12.20
C ARG A 70 -0.59 2.12 -11.76
N ASP A 71 0.04 1.91 -10.61
CA ASP A 71 0.45 0.60 -10.12
C ASP A 71 -0.50 0.11 -8.99
N MET A 72 -1.81 0.36 -9.11
CA MET A 72 -2.81 -0.09 -8.14
C MET A 72 -3.08 -1.58 -8.25
N VAL A 73 -3.20 -2.24 -7.10
CA VAL A 73 -3.49 -3.67 -6.95
C VAL A 73 -4.86 -3.84 -6.30
N ARG A 74 -5.61 -4.84 -6.74
CA ARG A 74 -6.89 -5.20 -6.14
C ARG A 74 -6.70 -6.24 -5.05
N ILE A 75 -7.31 -5.98 -3.90
CA ILE A 75 -7.22 -6.78 -2.69
C ILE A 75 -8.59 -7.38 -2.37
N PRO A 76 -8.69 -8.66 -2.03
CA PRO A 76 -9.93 -9.24 -1.56
C PRO A 76 -10.23 -8.76 -0.13
N ILE A 77 -11.34 -8.07 0.05
CA ILE A 77 -11.88 -7.63 1.34
C ILE A 77 -13.17 -8.40 1.60
N VAL A 78 -13.27 -9.00 2.78
CA VAL A 78 -14.45 -9.76 3.21
C VAL A 78 -14.96 -9.13 4.52
N GLU A 79 -16.20 -8.66 4.52
CA GLU A 79 -16.85 -8.05 5.70
C GLU A 79 -16.02 -6.94 6.40
N GLY A 80 -15.27 -6.15 5.61
CA GLY A 80 -14.44 -5.06 6.11
C GLY A 80 -13.06 -5.48 6.66
N THR A 81 -12.70 -6.76 6.57
CA THR A 81 -11.41 -7.31 6.98
C THR A 81 -10.78 -8.18 5.87
N ILE A 82 -9.65 -8.79 6.14
CA ILE A 82 -8.97 -9.74 5.23
C ILE A 82 -9.49 -11.15 5.43
N PRO A 83 -9.52 -12.01 4.38
CA PRO A 83 -10.08 -13.36 4.46
C PRO A 83 -9.33 -14.31 5.39
N HIS A 84 -8.02 -14.16 5.53
CA HIS A 84 -7.19 -15.02 6.40
C HIS A 84 -5.92 -14.32 6.84
N MET A 85 -5.27 -14.88 7.86
CA MET A 85 -3.97 -14.43 8.33
C MET A 85 -2.91 -14.66 7.24
N VAL A 86 -2.07 -13.65 7.03
CA VAL A 86 -1.00 -13.71 6.03
C VAL A 86 0.25 -12.99 6.51
N ARG A 87 1.40 -13.47 6.11
CA ARG A 87 2.68 -12.83 6.38
C ARG A 87 3.38 -12.48 5.07
N GLY A 88 3.73 -11.21 4.93
CA GLY A 88 4.51 -10.71 3.81
C GLY A 88 5.92 -10.33 4.23
N ASN A 89 6.88 -10.61 3.36
CA ASN A 89 8.28 -10.30 3.57
C ASN A 89 8.82 -9.49 2.39
N PHE A 90 9.60 -8.47 2.70
CA PHE A 90 10.33 -7.72 1.69
C PHE A 90 11.67 -7.21 2.27
N GLY A 91 12.77 -7.71 1.74
CA GLY A 91 14.09 -7.43 2.29
C GLY A 91 14.18 -7.81 3.77
N ALA A 92 14.57 -6.87 4.64
CA ALA A 92 14.64 -7.08 6.07
C ALA A 92 13.27 -6.92 6.79
N ALA A 93 12.24 -6.39 6.12
CA ALA A 93 10.93 -6.17 6.72
C ALA A 93 10.05 -7.41 6.61
N SER A 94 9.32 -7.70 7.69
CA SER A 94 8.27 -8.72 7.72
C SER A 94 7.03 -8.13 8.36
N VAL A 95 5.88 -8.31 7.75
CA VAL A 95 4.59 -7.81 8.25
C VAL A 95 3.61 -8.97 8.34
N LEU A 96 3.01 -9.12 9.51
CA LEU A 96 1.93 -10.07 9.76
C LEU A 96 0.61 -9.30 9.74
N LEU A 97 -0.35 -9.76 8.94
CA LEU A 97 -1.70 -9.25 8.87
C LEU A 97 -2.66 -10.32 9.42
N MET A 98 -3.51 -9.95 10.34
CA MET A 98 -4.49 -10.84 10.98
C MET A 98 -5.89 -10.25 10.83
N PRO A 99 -6.89 -11.03 10.40
CA PRO A 99 -8.26 -10.58 10.41
C PRO A 99 -8.72 -10.29 11.84
N ALA A 100 -9.56 -9.29 11.99
CA ALA A 100 -10.10 -8.89 13.27
C ALA A 100 -11.63 -8.81 13.22
N PRO A 101 -12.33 -9.05 14.37
CA PRO A 101 -13.77 -8.90 14.42
C PRO A 101 -14.20 -7.45 14.22
N PRO A 102 -15.45 -7.21 13.76
CA PRO A 102 -16.01 -5.88 13.59
C PRO A 102 -15.91 -5.05 14.87
N GLY A 103 -15.53 -3.77 14.71
CA GLY A 103 -15.36 -2.84 15.83
C GLY A 103 -13.94 -2.78 16.42
N THR A 104 -13.03 -3.64 16.00
CA THR A 104 -11.61 -3.59 16.45
C THR A 104 -10.87 -2.39 15.90
N GLY A 105 -11.21 -1.95 14.68
CA GLY A 105 -10.50 -0.89 13.99
C GLY A 105 -9.14 -1.35 13.42
N ILE A 106 -8.35 -0.40 12.96
CA ILE A 106 -7.03 -0.67 12.37
C ILE A 106 -5.95 -0.59 13.44
N ILE A 107 -5.40 -1.72 13.84
CA ILE A 107 -4.27 -1.81 14.76
C ILE A 107 -3.01 -2.01 13.93
N ALA A 108 -2.31 -0.92 13.58
CA ALA A 108 -1.16 -0.94 12.70
C ALA A 108 -0.21 0.23 12.95
N GLY A 109 1.05 0.05 12.60
CA GLY A 109 2.02 1.14 12.50
C GLY A 109 1.67 2.10 11.35
N ALA A 110 2.18 3.33 11.38
CA ALA A 110 1.80 4.41 10.45
C ALA A 110 1.85 4.02 8.97
N ALA A 111 2.88 3.31 8.53
CA ALA A 111 3.04 2.89 7.14
C ALA A 111 1.99 1.85 6.71
N VAL A 112 1.77 0.82 7.54
CA VAL A 112 0.78 -0.24 7.30
C VAL A 112 -0.63 0.30 7.42
N ARG A 113 -0.89 1.17 8.40
CA ARG A 113 -2.19 1.86 8.58
C ARG A 113 -2.59 2.64 7.34
N ALA A 114 -1.68 3.41 6.75
CA ALA A 114 -1.96 4.17 5.53
C ALA A 114 -2.42 3.27 4.38
N VAL A 115 -1.83 2.08 4.24
CA VAL A 115 -2.22 1.10 3.21
C VAL A 115 -3.61 0.52 3.51
N CYS A 116 -3.88 0.13 4.76
CA CYS A 116 -5.17 -0.44 5.16
C CYS A 116 -6.31 0.57 5.01
N GLU A 117 -6.11 1.82 5.42
CA GLU A 117 -7.09 2.90 5.28
C GLU A 117 -7.39 3.18 3.80
N ALA A 118 -6.35 3.30 2.96
CA ALA A 118 -6.50 3.54 1.52
C ALA A 118 -7.19 2.37 0.80
N ALA A 119 -6.95 1.14 1.24
CA ALA A 119 -7.62 -0.05 0.72
C ALA A 119 -9.10 -0.16 1.15
N GLY A 120 -9.51 0.55 2.20
CA GLY A 120 -10.87 0.47 2.76
C GLY A 120 -11.07 -0.68 3.75
N ILE A 121 -10.00 -1.21 4.32
CA ILE A 121 -10.07 -2.20 5.40
C ILE A 121 -10.45 -1.45 6.67
N LYS A 122 -11.47 -1.95 7.38
CA LYS A 122 -12.00 -1.34 8.62
C LYS A 122 -11.40 -1.97 9.87
N ASP A 123 -11.27 -3.28 9.87
CA ASP A 123 -10.87 -4.06 11.04
C ASP A 123 -9.71 -4.99 10.69
N ILE A 124 -8.55 -4.75 11.28
CA ILE A 124 -7.34 -5.54 11.06
C ILE A 124 -6.36 -5.37 12.23
N ALA A 125 -5.75 -6.46 12.64
CA ALA A 125 -4.62 -6.43 13.56
C ALA A 125 -3.32 -6.74 12.79
N THR A 126 -2.29 -5.97 13.03
CA THR A 126 -1.01 -6.13 12.32
C THR A 126 0.18 -6.08 13.25
N LYS A 127 1.26 -6.75 12.84
CA LYS A 127 2.54 -6.66 13.53
C LYS A 127 3.67 -6.59 12.52
N SER A 128 4.54 -5.60 12.67
CA SER A 128 5.78 -5.48 11.91
C SER A 128 6.96 -6.02 12.70
N PHE A 129 7.87 -6.70 12.01
CA PHE A 129 9.06 -7.29 12.58
C PHE A 129 10.31 -6.79 11.86
N ARG A 130 11.43 -6.72 12.58
CA ARG A 130 12.78 -6.40 12.12
C ARG A 130 12.97 -4.97 11.66
N SER A 131 12.51 -4.58 10.46
CA SER A 131 12.77 -3.27 9.90
C SER A 131 11.66 -2.26 10.22
N ASN A 132 12.05 -1.02 10.55
CA ASN A 132 11.13 0.13 10.72
C ASN A 132 11.14 1.08 9.51
N ASN A 133 11.80 0.71 8.40
CA ASN A 133 11.83 1.55 7.21
C ASN A 133 10.46 1.55 6.52
N PRO A 134 9.78 2.71 6.36
CA PRO A 134 8.44 2.78 5.78
C PRO A 134 8.35 2.20 4.37
N VAL A 135 9.37 2.37 3.54
CA VAL A 135 9.39 1.86 2.16
C VAL A 135 9.35 0.33 2.14
N THR A 136 10.19 -0.32 2.95
CA THR A 136 10.23 -1.79 3.03
C THR A 136 9.00 -2.36 3.71
N LEU A 137 8.44 -1.65 4.72
CA LEU A 137 7.18 -2.04 5.37
C LEU A 137 6.00 -2.01 4.40
N ILE A 138 5.85 -0.96 3.60
CA ILE A 138 4.80 -0.88 2.58
C ILE A 138 4.95 -2.01 1.57
N ARG A 139 6.14 -2.26 1.06
CA ARG A 139 6.38 -3.36 0.12
C ARG A 139 6.09 -4.73 0.72
N ALA A 140 6.45 -4.97 1.97
CA ALA A 140 6.12 -6.20 2.68
C ALA A 140 4.59 -6.35 2.89
N THR A 141 3.89 -5.24 3.17
CA THR A 141 2.43 -5.22 3.29
C THR A 141 1.77 -5.55 1.95
N PHE A 142 2.23 -4.98 0.84
CA PHE A 142 1.73 -5.31 -0.50
C PHE A 142 1.98 -6.78 -0.85
N ALA A 143 3.16 -7.32 -0.55
CA ALA A 143 3.46 -8.73 -0.74
C ALA A 143 2.51 -9.64 0.07
N ALA A 144 2.13 -9.23 1.29
CA ALA A 144 1.13 -9.94 2.08
C ALA A 144 -0.26 -9.86 1.46
N LEU A 145 -0.69 -8.67 1.03
CA LEU A 145 -2.02 -8.44 0.46
C LEU A 145 -2.22 -9.15 -0.89
N GLU A 146 -1.19 -9.20 -1.72
CA GLU A 146 -1.20 -9.95 -3.00
C GLU A 146 -1.26 -11.46 -2.81
N ALA A 147 -0.74 -11.96 -1.67
CA ALA A 147 -0.80 -13.38 -1.33
C ALA A 147 -2.17 -13.84 -0.78
N LEU A 148 -3.09 -12.89 -0.49
CA LEU A 148 -4.43 -13.20 -0.02
C LEU A 148 -5.24 -13.95 -1.08
N ARG A 149 -5.96 -14.96 -0.66
CA ARG A 149 -6.86 -15.75 -1.49
C ARG A 149 -8.24 -15.84 -0.85
N THR A 150 -9.27 -15.72 -1.66
CA THR A 150 -10.64 -15.95 -1.21
C THR A 150 -10.93 -17.45 -1.11
N ARG A 151 -11.94 -17.79 -0.32
CA ARG A 151 -12.41 -19.17 -0.19
C ARG A 151 -12.78 -19.78 -1.56
N GLU A 152 -13.45 -18.99 -2.41
CA GLU A 152 -13.84 -19.38 -3.77
C GLU A 152 -12.62 -19.68 -4.66
N THR A 153 -11.60 -18.83 -4.61
CA THR A 153 -10.36 -19.05 -5.37
C THR A 153 -9.66 -20.35 -4.94
N ILE A 154 -9.66 -20.65 -3.64
CA ILE A 154 -9.06 -21.88 -3.12
C ILE A 154 -9.87 -23.10 -3.55
N ALA A 155 -11.20 -23.03 -3.54
CA ALA A 155 -12.08 -24.09 -3.98
C ALA A 155 -11.88 -24.42 -5.46
N GLN A 156 -11.82 -23.42 -6.31
CA GLN A 156 -11.53 -23.58 -7.74
C GLN A 156 -10.17 -24.22 -7.98
N LEU A 157 -9.13 -23.79 -7.25
CA LEU A 157 -7.78 -24.38 -7.36
C LEU A 157 -7.71 -25.84 -6.93
N ARG A 158 -8.56 -26.25 -5.99
CA ARG A 158 -8.64 -27.62 -5.48
C ARG A 158 -9.66 -28.50 -6.23
N GLY A 159 -10.48 -27.89 -7.11
CA GLY A 159 -11.55 -28.61 -7.81
C GLY A 159 -12.65 -29.12 -6.89
N VAL A 160 -12.90 -28.43 -5.78
CA VAL A 160 -13.94 -28.79 -4.79
C VAL A 160 -15.05 -27.74 -4.87
N GLU A 161 -16.31 -28.20 -4.92
CA GLU A 161 -17.49 -27.34 -4.75
C GLU A 161 -17.66 -27.00 -3.25
N LEU A 162 -18.04 -25.72 -2.96
CA LEU A 162 -18.21 -25.19 -1.59
C LEU A 162 -19.67 -25.10 -1.22
#